data_8722030bc6b0ae3f535d5a18435b17ca
#
_entry.id   8722030bc6b0ae3f535d5a18435b17ca
#
_cell.length_a   1.000
_cell.length_b   1.000
_cell.length_c   1.000
_cell.angle_alpha   90.00
_cell.angle_beta   90.00
_cell.angle_gamma   90.00
#
_symmetry.space_group_name_H-M   'P 1'
#
loop_
_entity.id
_entity.type
_entity.pdbx_description
1 polymer ?
#
loop_
_entity_poly.entity_id
_entity_poly.type
_entity_poly.pdbx_seq_one_letter_code
_entity_poly.pdbx_strand_id
1 'polypeptide(L)'
;MFQRIRDHFTDQFHRALAGRLAVSRRIGAELKFPLVNLDGSAAGRDTVDALWAYLAGRGWHPVADAATGRVVGCTRPGEQNDHVAGCETGYCKTEFSLAHVPDLNELERLIGSLRRELTSFAESHQVRFLGYGIHPVTPPGKDLMLKKVRASVWDRAVPSNRCIAKDDGDDVHLFTVNAGSHVHLSVDLDEAVRAVNVLCGFAGPQIALAAHSNVWRGALDGQYKAVSEVLWDWWAPARGRSGIPLERFTSLAHYADCIAQMRPIYAKRDGMPVVLTEYGTFAEYYSLAAAEGRDLEGGAMRIVPAPEDLDLHNSCYWYTARISRYFTVENRVFDQQPPEALLAPAALSLGLVHALDEAEEQLRQYQWDALRAARESACRDGLAGNVDGRPLSDAARDMLAIARNGLRRRRLGEERFLEPFEQRLQTGRCPADDVAERFAAGGIEALIEARTI
;
A
#
# COMPACT_ATOMS: atom_id res chain seq x y z
N MET A 1 12.74 6.50 -28.14
CA MET A 1 11.91 5.57 -27.33
C MET A 1 11.75 6.07 -25.91
N PHE A 2 12.81 6.14 -25.10
CA PHE A 2 12.74 6.69 -23.72
C PHE A 2 12.13 8.09 -23.67
N GLN A 3 12.45 8.97 -24.62
CA GLN A 3 11.89 10.32 -24.67
C GLN A 3 10.35 10.31 -24.70
N ARG A 4 9.73 9.44 -25.51
CA ARG A 4 8.27 9.31 -25.56
C ARG A 4 7.65 8.89 -24.22
N ILE A 5 8.35 8.04 -23.47
CA ILE A 5 7.91 7.61 -22.13
C ILE A 5 8.06 8.76 -21.12
N ARG A 6 9.19 9.50 -21.17
CA ARG A 6 9.42 10.67 -20.32
C ARG A 6 8.38 11.76 -20.59
N ASP A 7 8.11 12.06 -21.87
CA ASP A 7 7.12 13.04 -22.26
C ASP A 7 5.72 12.65 -21.75
N HIS A 8 5.35 11.36 -21.85
CA HIS A 8 4.08 10.88 -21.32
C HIS A 8 3.95 11.11 -19.81
N PHE A 9 4.99 10.78 -19.02
CA PHE A 9 4.99 11.06 -17.57
C PHE A 9 4.83 12.56 -17.28
N THR A 10 5.59 13.41 -17.98
CA THR A 10 5.52 14.86 -17.82
C THR A 10 4.13 15.40 -18.17
N ASP A 11 3.57 14.98 -19.30
CA ASP A 11 2.24 15.38 -19.76
C ASP A 11 1.14 14.94 -18.79
N GLN A 12 1.24 13.72 -18.25
CA GLN A 12 0.26 13.23 -17.27
C GLN A 12 0.33 14.01 -15.95
N PHE A 13 1.53 14.38 -15.49
CA PHE A 13 1.67 15.27 -14.33
C PHE A 13 1.03 16.62 -14.59
N HIS A 14 1.29 17.24 -15.74
CA HIS A 14 0.67 18.51 -16.10
C HIS A 14 -0.86 18.41 -16.15
N ARG A 15 -1.41 17.34 -16.70
CA ARG A 15 -2.87 17.11 -16.70
C ARG A 15 -3.43 16.90 -15.30
N ALA A 16 -2.74 16.12 -14.47
CA ALA A 16 -3.15 15.88 -13.09
C ALA A 16 -3.10 17.16 -12.24
N LEU A 17 -2.17 18.08 -12.54
CA LEU A 17 -2.03 19.37 -11.87
C LEU A 17 -2.95 20.45 -12.46
N ALA A 18 -3.40 20.33 -13.71
CA ALA A 18 -4.16 21.35 -14.44
C ALA A 18 -5.52 21.76 -13.83
N GLY A 19 -5.93 21.21 -12.74
CA GLY A 19 -7.08 21.66 -11.93
C GLY A 19 -6.72 21.86 -10.47
N ARG A 20 -5.46 21.68 -10.09
CA ARG A 20 -5.01 21.60 -8.69
C ARG A 20 -4.10 22.76 -8.26
N LEU A 21 -3.49 23.48 -9.19
CA LEU A 21 -2.51 24.54 -8.92
C LEU A 21 -3.03 25.73 -8.08
N ALA A 22 -4.35 25.85 -7.91
CA ALA A 22 -4.98 26.87 -7.05
C ALA A 22 -5.45 26.31 -5.69
N VAL A 23 -5.20 25.02 -5.40
CA VAL A 23 -5.76 24.32 -4.23
C VAL A 23 -4.63 23.80 -3.35
N SER A 24 -4.81 23.90 -2.03
CA SER A 24 -3.91 23.29 -1.04
C SER A 24 -3.67 21.80 -1.34
N ARG A 25 -2.49 21.29 -0.94
CA ARG A 25 -2.12 19.87 -1.06
C ARG A 25 -3.26 18.97 -0.58
N ARG A 26 -3.62 17.97 -1.39
CA ARG A 26 -4.66 17.00 -1.08
C ARG A 26 -4.06 15.72 -0.51
N ILE A 27 -4.83 15.08 0.37
CA ILE A 27 -4.47 13.86 1.08
C ILE A 27 -5.52 12.80 0.78
N GLY A 28 -5.12 11.65 0.28
CA GLY A 28 -5.93 10.44 0.15
C GLY A 28 -5.42 9.34 1.09
N ALA A 29 -6.32 8.53 1.60
CA ALA A 29 -5.96 7.37 2.41
C ALA A 29 -6.61 6.10 1.87
N GLU A 30 -5.83 5.02 1.78
CA GLU A 30 -6.30 3.66 1.56
C GLU A 30 -6.11 2.89 2.86
N LEU A 31 -7.21 2.44 3.45
CA LEU A 31 -7.21 1.66 4.68
C LEU A 31 -7.62 0.22 4.36
N LYS A 32 -6.77 -0.73 4.73
CA LYS A 32 -7.00 -2.15 4.46
C LYS A 32 -7.21 -2.89 5.78
N PHE A 33 -8.35 -3.55 5.91
CA PHE A 33 -8.70 -4.26 7.14
C PHE A 33 -8.89 -5.75 6.86
N PRO A 34 -8.16 -6.65 7.55
CA PRO A 34 -8.55 -8.05 7.63
C PRO A 34 -9.98 -8.15 8.18
N LEU A 35 -10.85 -8.86 7.44
CA LEU A 35 -12.21 -9.19 7.88
C LEU A 35 -12.21 -10.62 8.41
N VAL A 36 -12.46 -10.77 9.71
CA VAL A 36 -12.34 -12.03 10.44
C VAL A 36 -13.63 -12.45 11.14
N ASN A 37 -13.82 -13.75 11.28
CA ASN A 37 -14.76 -14.32 12.22
C ASN A 37 -14.30 -14.11 13.67
N LEU A 38 -15.14 -14.43 14.66
CA LEU A 38 -14.81 -14.24 16.08
C LEU A 38 -13.63 -15.11 16.55
N ASP A 39 -13.33 -16.20 15.86
CA ASP A 39 -12.17 -17.07 16.11
C ASP A 39 -10.89 -16.61 15.39
N GLY A 40 -10.95 -15.49 14.68
CA GLY A 40 -9.82 -14.93 13.92
C GLY A 40 -9.61 -15.53 12.54
N SER A 41 -10.36 -16.55 12.14
CA SER A 41 -10.33 -17.08 10.78
C SER A 41 -10.89 -16.06 9.77
N ALA A 42 -10.50 -16.19 8.50
CA ALA A 42 -11.00 -15.33 7.43
C ALA A 42 -12.53 -15.41 7.32
N ALA A 43 -13.20 -14.28 7.28
CA ALA A 43 -14.62 -14.23 6.97
C ALA A 43 -14.89 -14.80 5.56
N GLY A 44 -15.99 -15.53 5.42
CA GLY A 44 -16.34 -16.18 4.17
C GLY A 44 -16.74 -15.21 3.05
N ARG A 45 -16.77 -15.69 1.81
CA ARG A 45 -17.19 -14.90 0.63
C ARG A 45 -18.61 -14.35 0.79
N ASP A 46 -19.51 -15.15 1.33
CA ASP A 46 -20.91 -14.73 1.56
C ASP A 46 -20.98 -13.54 2.51
N THR A 47 -20.09 -13.47 3.51
CA THR A 47 -20.00 -12.32 4.41
C THR A 47 -19.49 -11.07 3.67
N VAL A 48 -18.55 -11.23 2.74
CA VAL A 48 -18.05 -10.11 1.92
C VAL A 48 -19.13 -9.65 0.93
N ASP A 49 -19.87 -10.56 0.32
CA ASP A 49 -20.99 -10.22 -0.55
C ASP A 49 -22.11 -9.51 0.25
N ALA A 50 -22.36 -9.93 1.49
CA ALA A 50 -23.28 -9.24 2.41
C ALA A 50 -22.77 -7.83 2.77
N LEU A 51 -21.45 -7.61 2.91
CA LEU A 51 -20.88 -6.28 3.12
C LEU A 51 -21.20 -5.34 1.95
N TRP A 52 -21.05 -5.82 0.71
CA TRP A 52 -21.39 -5.00 -0.47
C TRP A 52 -22.88 -4.67 -0.52
N ALA A 53 -23.75 -5.61 -0.20
CA ALA A 53 -25.20 -5.38 -0.12
C ALA A 53 -25.56 -4.40 1.00
N TYR A 54 -24.90 -4.52 2.16
CA TYR A 54 -25.10 -3.60 3.29
C TYR A 54 -24.68 -2.17 2.94
N LEU A 55 -23.52 -1.99 2.29
CA LEU A 55 -23.05 -0.68 1.85
C LEU A 55 -23.97 -0.09 0.77
N ALA A 56 -24.45 -0.91 -0.16
CA ALA A 56 -25.41 -0.48 -1.18
C ALA A 56 -26.69 0.10 -0.55
N GLY A 57 -27.19 -0.50 0.53
CA GLY A 57 -28.31 0.04 1.32
C GLY A 57 -28.02 1.37 2.03
N ARG A 58 -26.76 1.87 1.98
CA ARG A 58 -26.28 3.12 2.62
C ARG A 58 -25.71 4.14 1.63
N GLY A 59 -26.15 4.05 0.38
CA GLY A 59 -25.77 5.03 -0.65
C GLY A 59 -24.45 4.76 -1.34
N TRP A 60 -23.89 3.55 -1.19
CA TRP A 60 -22.81 3.08 -2.03
C TRP A 60 -23.37 2.42 -3.29
N HIS A 61 -22.68 2.54 -4.40
CA HIS A 61 -23.05 1.95 -5.69
C HIS A 61 -22.20 0.70 -5.94
N PRO A 62 -22.80 -0.50 -6.07
CA PRO A 62 -22.07 -1.72 -6.36
C PRO A 62 -21.29 -1.65 -7.66
N VAL A 63 -20.07 -2.20 -7.65
CA VAL A 63 -19.18 -2.32 -8.82
C VAL A 63 -19.00 -3.79 -9.16
N ALA A 64 -19.41 -4.18 -10.35
CA ALA A 64 -19.23 -5.53 -10.87
C ALA A 64 -17.92 -5.65 -11.65
N ASP A 65 -17.24 -6.78 -11.50
CA ASP A 65 -16.11 -7.15 -12.36
C ASP A 65 -16.63 -7.52 -13.74
N ALA A 66 -16.05 -6.90 -14.77
CA ALA A 66 -16.53 -7.01 -16.15
C ALA A 66 -16.48 -8.45 -16.70
N ALA A 67 -15.54 -9.28 -16.25
CA ALA A 67 -15.37 -10.64 -16.76
C ALA A 67 -16.21 -11.67 -15.99
N THR A 68 -16.40 -11.46 -14.68
CA THR A 68 -17.11 -12.44 -13.84
C THR A 68 -18.56 -12.05 -13.54
N GLY A 69 -18.94 -10.80 -13.78
CA GLY A 69 -20.24 -10.23 -13.42
C GLY A 69 -20.49 -10.13 -11.89
N ARG A 70 -19.51 -10.52 -11.06
CA ARG A 70 -19.66 -10.49 -9.59
C ARG A 70 -19.42 -9.08 -9.06
N VAL A 71 -20.15 -8.70 -8.03
CA VAL A 71 -19.85 -7.49 -7.27
C VAL A 71 -18.53 -7.70 -6.53
N VAL A 72 -17.56 -6.82 -6.77
CA VAL A 72 -16.21 -6.88 -6.20
C VAL A 72 -15.89 -5.68 -5.30
N GLY A 73 -16.87 -4.81 -5.11
CA GLY A 73 -16.75 -3.59 -4.32
C GLY A 73 -17.90 -2.63 -4.53
N CYS A 74 -17.74 -1.43 -3.99
CA CYS A 74 -18.72 -0.35 -4.13
C CYS A 74 -18.00 0.99 -4.27
N THR A 75 -18.70 2.00 -4.86
CA THR A 75 -18.26 3.39 -4.88
C THR A 75 -19.32 4.29 -4.24
N ARG A 76 -18.89 5.41 -3.66
CA ARG A 76 -19.77 6.45 -3.16
C ARG A 76 -19.22 7.81 -3.52
N PRO A 77 -20.02 8.74 -4.11
CA PRO A 77 -19.56 10.09 -4.42
C PRO A 77 -18.93 10.80 -3.21
N GLY A 78 -17.78 11.40 -3.42
CA GLY A 78 -17.15 12.35 -2.51
C GLY A 78 -17.14 13.75 -3.13
N GLU A 79 -16.60 14.72 -2.43
CA GLU A 79 -16.57 16.10 -2.94
C GLU A 79 -15.75 16.29 -4.21
N GLN A 80 -14.64 15.60 -4.34
CA GLN A 80 -13.67 15.77 -5.44
C GLN A 80 -13.50 14.51 -6.29
N ASN A 81 -13.62 13.36 -5.67
CA ASN A 81 -13.56 12.03 -6.29
C ASN A 81 -14.34 11.03 -5.41
N ASP A 82 -14.62 9.88 -5.95
CA ASP A 82 -15.39 8.85 -5.25
C ASP A 82 -14.57 8.20 -4.13
N HIS A 83 -15.27 7.85 -3.05
CA HIS A 83 -14.82 6.79 -2.14
C HIS A 83 -14.96 5.45 -2.83
N VAL A 84 -13.98 4.57 -2.66
CA VAL A 84 -13.98 3.22 -3.22
C VAL A 84 -13.84 2.21 -2.10
N ALA A 85 -14.77 1.27 -2.01
CA ALA A 85 -14.66 0.08 -1.18
C ALA A 85 -14.45 -1.13 -2.08
N GLY A 86 -13.54 -2.03 -1.71
CA GLY A 86 -13.25 -3.22 -2.52
C GLY A 86 -12.47 -4.25 -1.75
N CYS A 87 -12.09 -5.31 -2.45
CA CYS A 87 -11.09 -6.25 -1.98
C CYS A 87 -9.88 -6.21 -2.89
N GLU A 88 -8.72 -6.39 -2.31
CA GLU A 88 -7.48 -6.50 -3.08
C GLU A 88 -7.26 -7.94 -3.62
N THR A 89 -6.08 -8.54 -3.36
CA THR A 89 -5.76 -9.91 -3.80
C THR A 89 -6.58 -10.94 -3.06
N GLY A 90 -6.74 -10.81 -1.74
CA GLY A 90 -7.63 -11.64 -0.93
C GLY A 90 -9.02 -11.04 -0.77
N TYR A 91 -10.06 -11.87 -0.87
CA TYR A 91 -11.45 -11.40 -0.68
C TYR A 91 -11.75 -10.98 0.77
N CYS A 92 -11.08 -11.57 1.76
CA CYS A 92 -11.21 -11.22 3.18
C CYS A 92 -10.36 -10.01 3.61
N LYS A 93 -9.65 -9.40 2.67
CA LYS A 93 -8.89 -8.17 2.86
C LYS A 93 -9.66 -7.02 2.23
N THR A 94 -10.50 -6.37 3.03
CA THR A 94 -11.29 -5.23 2.57
C THR A 94 -10.44 -3.97 2.51
N GLU A 95 -10.61 -3.20 1.44
CA GLU A 95 -9.92 -1.94 1.21
C GLU A 95 -10.92 -0.80 1.08
N PHE A 96 -10.63 0.30 1.75
CA PHE A 96 -11.41 1.54 1.66
C PHE A 96 -10.47 2.68 1.25
N SER A 97 -10.56 3.06 -0.02
CA SER A 97 -9.88 4.24 -0.55
C SER A 97 -10.80 5.45 -0.40
N LEU A 98 -10.46 6.33 0.53
CA LEU A 98 -11.27 7.51 0.81
C LEU A 98 -11.03 8.61 -0.21
N ALA A 99 -12.08 9.38 -0.52
CA ALA A 99 -11.96 10.58 -1.33
C ALA A 99 -10.90 11.51 -0.72
N HIS A 100 -10.07 12.12 -1.58
CA HIS A 100 -9.02 13.00 -1.11
C HIS A 100 -9.55 14.31 -0.51
N VAL A 101 -8.92 14.77 0.55
CA VAL A 101 -9.33 15.89 1.38
C VAL A 101 -8.21 16.94 1.51
N PRO A 102 -8.53 18.20 1.92
CA PRO A 102 -7.53 19.26 2.06
C PRO A 102 -6.68 19.15 3.32
N ASP A 103 -7.16 18.46 4.36
CA ASP A 103 -6.50 18.40 5.66
C ASP A 103 -6.84 17.12 6.44
N LEU A 104 -6.07 16.88 7.50
CA LEU A 104 -6.22 15.67 8.34
C LEU A 104 -7.45 15.74 9.25
N ASN A 105 -7.98 16.89 9.57
CA ASN A 105 -9.20 17.00 10.38
C ASN A 105 -10.40 16.49 9.58
N GLU A 106 -10.43 16.81 8.27
CA GLU A 106 -11.44 16.28 7.36
C GLU A 106 -11.26 14.75 7.17
N LEU A 107 -10.01 14.27 7.03
CA LEU A 107 -9.71 12.84 6.95
C LEU A 107 -10.16 12.10 8.23
N GLU A 108 -9.96 12.68 9.42
CA GLU A 108 -10.44 12.13 10.70
C GLU A 108 -11.95 11.93 10.68
N ARG A 109 -12.69 12.93 10.18
CA ARG A 109 -14.15 12.88 10.08
C ARG A 109 -14.61 11.77 9.13
N LEU A 110 -13.94 11.61 7.99
CA LEU A 110 -14.23 10.54 7.02
C LEU A 110 -13.94 9.15 7.60
N ILE A 111 -12.79 8.96 8.24
CA ILE A 111 -12.43 7.70 8.89
C ILE A 111 -13.41 7.37 10.02
N GLY A 112 -13.80 8.36 10.82
CA GLY A 112 -14.79 8.20 11.88
C GLY A 112 -16.17 7.77 11.35
N SER A 113 -16.58 8.30 10.20
CA SER A 113 -17.81 7.88 9.53
C SER A 113 -17.74 6.44 9.02
N LEU A 114 -16.63 6.11 8.33
CA LEU A 114 -16.39 4.75 7.84
C LEU A 114 -16.40 3.74 9.01
N ARG A 115 -15.69 4.03 10.10
CA ARG A 115 -15.65 3.13 11.27
C ARG A 115 -17.04 2.82 11.80
N ARG A 116 -17.92 3.82 11.94
CA ARG A 116 -19.32 3.58 12.40
C ARG A 116 -20.09 2.67 11.46
N GLU A 117 -19.91 2.83 10.14
CA GLU A 117 -20.55 1.96 9.15
C GLU A 117 -20.05 0.51 9.29
N LEU A 118 -18.73 0.32 9.42
CA LEU A 118 -18.11 -1.01 9.53
C LEU A 118 -18.41 -1.69 10.87
N THR A 119 -18.41 -0.95 11.98
CA THR A 119 -18.80 -1.48 13.31
C THR A 119 -20.23 -2.00 13.29
N SER A 120 -21.18 -1.22 12.74
CA SER A 120 -22.57 -1.62 12.65
C SER A 120 -22.79 -2.90 11.79
N PHE A 121 -22.04 -3.04 10.69
CA PHE A 121 -22.02 -4.27 9.90
C PHE A 121 -21.45 -5.44 10.71
N ALA A 122 -20.29 -5.23 11.33
CA ALA A 122 -19.56 -6.26 12.07
C ALA A 122 -20.39 -6.86 13.21
N GLU A 123 -21.09 -6.01 13.95
CA GLU A 123 -22.00 -6.45 15.03
C GLU A 123 -23.14 -7.32 14.49
N SER A 124 -23.78 -6.91 13.39
CA SER A 124 -24.92 -7.63 12.82
C SER A 124 -24.54 -8.96 12.16
N HIS A 125 -23.28 -9.15 11.78
CA HIS A 125 -22.78 -10.34 11.08
C HIS A 125 -21.80 -11.18 11.91
N GLN A 126 -21.57 -10.82 13.18
CA GLN A 126 -20.63 -11.51 14.09
C GLN A 126 -19.22 -11.66 13.53
N VAL A 127 -18.71 -10.60 12.90
CA VAL A 127 -17.35 -10.51 12.35
C VAL A 127 -16.61 -9.32 12.94
N ARG A 128 -15.33 -9.18 12.64
CA ARG A 128 -14.51 -8.03 13.04
C ARG A 128 -13.68 -7.53 11.87
N PHE A 129 -13.55 -6.21 11.74
CA PHE A 129 -12.52 -5.56 10.93
C PHE A 129 -11.35 -5.25 11.85
N LEU A 130 -10.16 -5.65 11.45
CA LEU A 130 -8.98 -5.48 12.29
C LEU A 130 -8.09 -4.33 11.80
N GLY A 131 -7.78 -3.40 12.69
CA GLY A 131 -6.67 -2.46 12.52
C GLY A 131 -5.34 -3.18 12.75
N TYR A 132 -4.98 -4.10 11.83
CA TYR A 132 -3.84 -4.99 11.93
C TYR A 132 -3.23 -5.28 10.56
N GLY A 133 -1.91 -5.42 10.49
CA GLY A 133 -1.16 -5.44 9.23
C GLY A 133 -1.22 -6.73 8.43
N ILE A 134 -1.80 -7.80 8.98
CA ILE A 134 -1.90 -9.10 8.30
C ILE A 134 -3.10 -9.89 8.85
N HIS A 135 -3.57 -10.87 8.09
CA HIS A 135 -4.58 -11.81 8.59
C HIS A 135 -3.97 -12.70 9.69
N PRO A 136 -4.52 -12.70 10.93
CA PRO A 136 -3.81 -13.32 12.06
C PRO A 136 -3.82 -14.84 12.06
N VAL A 137 -4.87 -15.49 11.55
CA VAL A 137 -5.07 -16.95 11.66
C VAL A 137 -4.97 -17.65 10.33
N THR A 138 -5.79 -17.26 9.35
CA THR A 138 -5.89 -17.98 8.08
C THR A 138 -4.61 -17.79 7.28
N PRO A 139 -3.96 -18.89 6.85
CA PRO A 139 -2.77 -18.81 6.02
C PRO A 139 -3.09 -18.25 4.63
N PRO A 140 -2.11 -17.64 3.94
CA PRO A 140 -2.29 -17.26 2.54
C PRO A 140 -2.54 -18.49 1.66
N GLY A 141 -3.38 -18.34 0.64
CA GLY A 141 -3.71 -19.46 -0.24
C GLY A 141 -4.63 -19.10 -1.41
N LYS A 142 -4.76 -20.04 -2.35
CA LYS A 142 -5.62 -19.92 -3.53
C LYS A 142 -7.08 -19.68 -3.18
N ASP A 143 -7.56 -20.28 -2.11
CA ASP A 143 -8.96 -20.20 -1.70
C ASP A 143 -9.35 -18.79 -1.24
N LEU A 144 -8.37 -18.01 -0.78
CA LEU A 144 -8.57 -16.61 -0.42
C LEU A 144 -8.55 -15.67 -1.62
N MET A 145 -8.02 -16.11 -2.78
CA MET A 145 -7.85 -15.27 -3.95
C MET A 145 -9.18 -14.72 -4.45
N LEU A 146 -9.26 -13.41 -4.60
CA LEU A 146 -10.42 -12.76 -5.17
C LEU A 146 -10.53 -13.09 -6.66
N LYS A 147 -11.67 -13.66 -7.07
CA LYS A 147 -11.93 -13.98 -8.48
C LYS A 147 -12.35 -12.73 -9.26
N LYS A 148 -11.38 -11.96 -9.70
CA LYS A 148 -11.50 -10.84 -10.63
C LYS A 148 -10.41 -10.93 -11.70
N VAL A 149 -10.61 -10.28 -12.85
CA VAL A 149 -9.68 -10.30 -14.00
C VAL A 149 -8.22 -10.06 -13.59
N ARG A 150 -7.96 -9.07 -12.76
CA ARG A 150 -6.58 -8.76 -12.33
C ARG A 150 -5.91 -9.89 -11.56
N ALA A 151 -6.66 -10.62 -10.74
CA ALA A 151 -6.14 -11.75 -9.98
C ALA A 151 -5.69 -12.89 -10.92
N SER A 152 -6.46 -13.16 -11.98
CA SER A 152 -6.11 -14.17 -13.00
C SER A 152 -4.81 -13.83 -13.74
N VAL A 153 -4.48 -12.53 -13.88
CA VAL A 153 -3.18 -12.11 -14.44
C VAL A 153 -2.03 -12.56 -13.56
N TRP A 154 -2.17 -12.41 -12.25
CA TRP A 154 -1.12 -12.78 -11.31
C TRP A 154 -0.86 -14.27 -11.31
N ASP A 155 -1.89 -15.10 -11.29
CA ASP A 155 -1.78 -16.55 -11.38
C ASP A 155 -1.07 -16.99 -12.67
N ARG A 156 -1.32 -16.29 -13.78
CA ARG A 156 -0.76 -16.64 -15.10
C ARG A 156 0.63 -16.10 -15.33
N ALA A 157 0.83 -14.81 -15.02
CA ALA A 157 2.04 -14.08 -15.39
C ALA A 157 3.21 -14.32 -14.42
N VAL A 158 2.91 -14.78 -13.21
CA VAL A 158 3.90 -14.80 -12.12
C VAL A 158 3.79 -16.07 -11.28
N PRO A 159 3.81 -17.26 -11.88
CA PRO A 159 3.79 -18.51 -11.13
C PRO A 159 5.11 -18.67 -10.36
N SER A 160 5.01 -18.91 -9.06
CA SER A 160 6.16 -19.19 -8.18
C SER A 160 5.65 -19.89 -6.92
N ASN A 161 6.52 -20.58 -6.20
CA ASN A 161 6.14 -21.26 -4.97
C ASN A 161 7.32 -21.33 -3.99
N ARG A 162 7.36 -20.42 -3.02
CA ARG A 162 8.46 -20.30 -2.06
C ARG A 162 8.03 -20.50 -0.60
N CYS A 163 6.99 -19.81 -0.17
CA CYS A 163 6.56 -19.73 1.22
C CYS A 163 5.24 -20.44 1.49
N ILE A 164 4.52 -20.83 0.44
CA ILE A 164 3.25 -21.55 0.50
C ILE A 164 3.48 -22.95 -0.07
N ALA A 165 2.85 -23.97 0.50
CA ALA A 165 2.87 -25.30 -0.09
C ALA A 165 2.27 -25.25 -1.49
N LYS A 166 2.85 -26.03 -2.44
CA LYS A 166 2.46 -25.98 -3.86
C LYS A 166 0.98 -26.23 -4.09
N ASP A 167 0.37 -27.07 -3.27
CA ASP A 167 -1.06 -27.38 -3.37
C ASP A 167 -1.94 -26.22 -2.89
N ASP A 168 -1.43 -25.36 -2.00
CA ASP A 168 -2.13 -24.20 -1.45
C ASP A 168 -2.01 -22.95 -2.34
N GLY A 169 -0.97 -22.85 -3.18
CA GLY A 169 -0.81 -21.71 -4.07
C GLY A 169 0.61 -21.43 -4.56
N ASP A 170 0.80 -20.20 -4.98
CA ASP A 170 2.06 -19.64 -5.45
C ASP A 170 2.41 -18.38 -4.64
N ASP A 171 3.60 -17.84 -4.81
CA ASP A 171 4.08 -16.66 -4.06
C ASP A 171 3.13 -15.47 -4.13
N VAL A 172 2.38 -15.28 -5.22
CA VAL A 172 1.38 -14.23 -5.35
C VAL A 172 0.26 -14.34 -4.32
N HIS A 173 -0.04 -15.55 -3.86
CA HIS A 173 -1.06 -15.80 -2.84
C HIS A 173 -0.65 -15.31 -1.45
N LEU A 174 0.66 -15.03 -1.22
CA LEU A 174 1.13 -14.34 0.00
C LEU A 174 0.37 -13.03 0.24
N PHE A 175 0.02 -12.34 -0.85
CA PHE A 175 -0.69 -11.06 -0.77
C PHE A 175 -2.22 -11.19 -0.58
N THR A 176 -2.72 -12.39 -0.33
CA THR A 176 -4.13 -12.58 0.05
C THR A 176 -4.42 -12.19 1.49
N VAL A 177 -3.39 -12.09 2.33
CA VAL A 177 -3.53 -11.90 3.79
C VAL A 177 -2.93 -10.59 4.32
N ASN A 178 -2.01 -9.93 3.59
CA ASN A 178 -1.38 -8.69 4.07
C ASN A 178 -2.34 -7.50 4.03
N ALA A 179 -2.20 -6.57 4.97
CA ALA A 179 -3.00 -5.36 5.05
C ALA A 179 -2.11 -4.16 5.40
N GLY A 180 -2.29 -3.05 4.70
CA GLY A 180 -1.49 -1.85 4.90
C GLY A 180 -2.34 -0.59 4.91
N SER A 181 -1.75 0.48 5.41
CA SER A 181 -2.27 1.84 5.29
C SER A 181 -1.45 2.59 4.27
N HIS A 182 -2.07 3.01 3.15
CA HIS A 182 -1.40 3.79 2.12
C HIS A 182 -1.86 5.23 2.14
N VAL A 183 -0.93 6.13 1.86
CA VAL A 183 -1.19 7.57 1.89
C VAL A 183 -0.84 8.18 0.53
N HIS A 184 -1.80 8.85 -0.08
CA HIS A 184 -1.61 9.59 -1.32
C HIS A 184 -1.51 11.08 -1.05
N LEU A 185 -0.46 11.72 -1.56
CA LEU A 185 -0.24 13.16 -1.45
C LEU A 185 -0.14 13.78 -2.82
N SER A 186 -0.91 14.83 -3.08
CA SER A 186 -0.69 15.64 -4.28
C SER A 186 0.63 16.40 -4.12
N VAL A 187 1.43 16.38 -5.17
CA VAL A 187 2.75 17.02 -5.22
C VAL A 187 2.90 17.77 -6.53
N ASP A 188 3.74 18.79 -6.53
CA ASP A 188 4.15 19.46 -7.76
C ASP A 188 5.17 18.60 -8.52
N LEU A 189 5.42 18.95 -9.77
CA LEU A 189 6.34 18.22 -10.65
C LEU A 189 7.74 18.13 -10.04
N ASP A 190 8.23 19.24 -9.48
CA ASP A 190 9.56 19.35 -8.88
C ASP A 190 9.67 18.63 -7.54
N GLU A 191 8.54 18.43 -6.85
CA GLU A 191 8.48 17.71 -5.57
C GLU A 191 8.37 16.20 -5.76
N ALA A 192 7.83 15.71 -6.88
CA ALA A 192 7.40 14.32 -7.03
C ALA A 192 8.50 13.31 -6.72
N VAL A 193 9.66 13.45 -7.36
CA VAL A 193 10.80 12.54 -7.16
C VAL A 193 11.46 12.77 -5.80
N ARG A 194 11.52 14.00 -5.33
CA ARG A 194 12.03 14.35 -4.00
C ARG A 194 11.22 13.67 -2.91
N ALA A 195 9.88 13.75 -2.99
CA ALA A 195 8.97 13.11 -2.06
C ALA A 195 9.10 11.58 -2.07
N VAL A 196 9.22 10.95 -3.26
CA VAL A 196 9.48 9.51 -3.36
C VAL A 196 10.79 9.15 -2.66
N ASN A 197 11.88 9.87 -2.93
CA ASN A 197 13.17 9.61 -2.32
C ASN A 197 13.14 9.78 -0.79
N VAL A 198 12.48 10.83 -0.29
CA VAL A 198 12.35 11.10 1.15
C VAL A 198 11.57 10.00 1.83
N LEU A 199 10.41 9.62 1.31
CA LEU A 199 9.57 8.59 1.91
C LEU A 199 10.23 7.20 1.83
N CYS A 200 10.92 6.88 0.73
CA CYS A 200 11.73 5.66 0.63
C CYS A 200 12.94 5.69 1.58
N GLY A 201 13.65 6.81 1.68
CA GLY A 201 14.80 6.94 2.57
C GLY A 201 14.45 6.79 4.05
N PHE A 202 13.29 7.26 4.46
CA PHE A 202 12.78 7.05 5.83
C PHE A 202 11.99 5.74 6.01
N ALA A 203 12.02 4.79 5.07
CA ALA A 203 11.27 3.54 5.21
C ALA A 203 11.63 2.78 6.51
N GLY A 204 12.91 2.65 6.85
CA GLY A 204 13.35 2.01 8.09
C GLY A 204 12.69 2.61 9.34
N PRO A 205 12.85 3.91 9.62
CA PRO A 205 12.21 4.57 10.76
C PRO A 205 10.66 4.51 10.73
N GLN A 206 10.04 4.59 9.55
CA GLN A 206 8.58 4.44 9.40
C GLN A 206 8.10 3.06 9.80
N ILE A 207 8.76 1.99 9.30
CA ILE A 207 8.46 0.60 9.67
C ILE A 207 8.70 0.39 11.17
N ALA A 208 9.83 0.88 11.68
CA ALA A 208 10.18 0.73 13.10
C ALA A 208 9.10 1.27 14.04
N LEU A 209 8.45 2.37 13.66
CA LEU A 209 7.31 2.92 14.39
C LEU A 209 6.00 2.16 14.15
N ALA A 210 5.78 1.62 12.95
CA ALA A 210 4.48 1.15 12.49
C ALA A 210 4.35 -0.37 12.40
N ALA A 211 5.39 -1.16 12.67
CA ALA A 211 5.39 -2.61 12.61
C ALA A 211 4.23 -3.21 13.42
N HIS A 212 3.35 -3.97 12.74
CA HIS A 212 2.09 -4.42 13.31
C HIS A 212 1.53 -5.67 12.59
N SER A 213 2.39 -6.67 12.29
CA SER A 213 1.97 -7.85 11.53
C SER A 213 2.70 -9.13 11.94
N ASN A 214 3.08 -9.25 13.23
CA ASN A 214 3.91 -10.33 13.75
C ASN A 214 3.15 -11.59 14.22
N VAL A 215 1.83 -11.62 14.22
CA VAL A 215 1.02 -12.82 14.43
C VAL A 215 0.30 -13.16 13.14
N TRP A 216 0.62 -14.30 12.56
CA TRP A 216 0.01 -14.78 11.33
C TRP A 216 0.04 -16.30 11.29
N ARG A 217 -0.81 -16.93 10.48
CA ARG A 217 -0.98 -18.39 10.46
C ARG A 217 -1.28 -18.98 11.85
N GLY A 218 -1.92 -18.21 12.71
CA GLY A 218 -2.27 -18.62 14.08
C GLY A 218 -1.10 -18.63 15.07
N ALA A 219 0.07 -18.08 14.72
CA ALA A 219 1.25 -18.08 15.57
C ALA A 219 2.01 -16.77 15.54
N LEU A 220 2.75 -16.48 16.62
CA LEU A 220 3.70 -15.37 16.66
C LEU A 220 4.89 -15.70 15.75
N ASP A 221 5.24 -14.78 14.85
CA ASP A 221 6.46 -14.87 14.07
C ASP A 221 7.69 -14.66 14.96
N GLY A 222 8.63 -15.60 14.90
CA GLY A 222 9.83 -15.55 15.75
C GLY A 222 10.93 -14.63 15.22
N GLN A 223 10.78 -14.07 14.02
CA GLN A 223 11.83 -13.33 13.35
C GLN A 223 11.45 -11.88 13.02
N TYR A 224 10.20 -11.63 12.61
CA TYR A 224 9.79 -10.34 12.08
C TYR A 224 8.63 -9.72 12.86
N LYS A 225 8.70 -8.39 13.07
CA LYS A 225 7.62 -7.55 13.61
C LYS A 225 6.71 -7.03 12.49
N ALA A 226 7.25 -6.82 11.29
CA ALA A 226 6.55 -6.36 10.10
C ALA A 226 6.57 -7.43 9.00
N VAL A 227 5.87 -8.56 9.23
CA VAL A 227 5.78 -9.67 8.27
C VAL A 227 5.16 -9.21 6.95
N SER A 228 4.12 -8.39 6.98
CA SER A 228 3.44 -7.88 5.79
C SER A 228 4.39 -7.18 4.80
N GLU A 229 5.38 -6.44 5.31
CA GLU A 229 6.38 -5.79 4.49
C GLU A 229 7.42 -6.78 3.94
N VAL A 230 7.80 -7.79 4.71
CA VAL A 230 8.78 -8.82 4.31
C VAL A 230 8.23 -9.74 3.22
N LEU A 231 6.91 -9.92 3.11
CA LEU A 231 6.30 -10.72 2.04
C LEU A 231 6.73 -10.26 0.64
N TRP A 232 7.02 -8.97 0.45
CA TRP A 232 7.52 -8.42 -0.80
C TRP A 232 8.92 -8.92 -1.16
N ASP A 233 9.77 -9.19 -0.17
CA ASP A 233 11.13 -9.71 -0.39
C ASP A 233 11.11 -11.21 -0.74
N TRP A 234 10.07 -11.91 -0.28
CA TRP A 234 9.88 -13.34 -0.58
C TRP A 234 9.30 -13.57 -1.97
N TRP A 235 8.65 -12.59 -2.55
CA TRP A 235 8.09 -12.67 -3.88
C TRP A 235 9.15 -12.34 -4.95
N ALA A 236 9.74 -13.38 -5.56
CA ALA A 236 10.83 -13.23 -6.54
C ALA A 236 10.54 -12.28 -7.71
N PRO A 237 9.31 -12.23 -8.29
CA PRO A 237 8.99 -11.28 -9.36
C PRO A 237 8.98 -9.82 -8.93
N ALA A 238 8.92 -9.54 -7.62
CA ALA A 238 9.00 -8.18 -7.08
C ALA A 238 10.42 -7.63 -7.02
N ARG A 239 11.46 -8.43 -7.28
CA ARG A 239 12.86 -7.97 -7.25
C ARG A 239 13.05 -6.74 -8.15
N GLY A 240 13.56 -5.67 -7.54
CA GLY A 240 13.72 -4.38 -8.20
C GLY A 240 12.43 -3.56 -8.40
N ARG A 241 11.26 -4.08 -7.98
CA ARG A 241 9.95 -3.40 -8.08
C ARG A 241 9.30 -3.10 -6.73
N SER A 242 9.83 -3.64 -5.64
CA SER A 242 9.33 -3.47 -4.28
C SER A 242 10.41 -2.98 -3.33
N GLY A 243 10.01 -2.63 -2.12
CA GLY A 243 10.92 -2.09 -1.12
C GLY A 243 11.47 -0.72 -1.50
N ILE A 244 12.70 -0.42 -1.07
CA ILE A 244 13.39 0.80 -1.46
C ILE A 244 14.04 0.60 -2.83
N PRO A 245 13.92 1.55 -3.78
CA PRO A 245 14.61 1.49 -5.07
C PRO A 245 16.11 1.23 -4.93
N LEU A 246 16.73 0.60 -5.94
CA LEU A 246 18.16 0.29 -5.90
C LEU A 246 19.04 1.53 -5.80
N GLU A 247 18.59 2.64 -6.36
CA GLU A 247 19.27 3.93 -6.31
C GLU A 247 18.28 5.07 -6.10
N ARG A 248 18.78 6.21 -5.64
CA ARG A 248 18.01 7.44 -5.50
C ARG A 248 17.67 7.99 -6.88
N PHE A 249 16.42 8.33 -7.11
CA PHE A 249 16.00 8.97 -8.35
C PHE A 249 16.52 10.42 -8.42
N THR A 250 17.16 10.78 -9.53
CA THR A 250 17.74 12.12 -9.72
C THR A 250 16.77 13.11 -10.40
N SER A 251 15.77 12.61 -11.10
CA SER A 251 14.77 13.40 -11.82
C SER A 251 13.56 12.56 -12.19
N LEU A 252 12.46 13.20 -12.61
CA LEU A 252 11.30 12.49 -13.15
C LEU A 252 11.69 11.68 -14.41
N ALA A 253 12.57 12.20 -15.24
CA ALA A 253 13.08 11.48 -16.42
C ALA A 253 13.83 10.21 -16.01
N HIS A 254 14.66 10.28 -14.96
CA HIS A 254 15.36 9.10 -14.42
C HIS A 254 14.35 8.10 -13.84
N TYR A 255 13.33 8.55 -13.10
CA TYR A 255 12.25 7.69 -12.61
C TYR A 255 11.54 6.96 -13.77
N ALA A 256 11.16 7.70 -14.81
CA ALA A 256 10.53 7.14 -16.00
C ALA A 256 11.41 6.11 -16.72
N ASP A 257 12.73 6.36 -16.81
CA ASP A 257 13.68 5.44 -17.41
C ASP A 257 13.81 4.14 -16.60
N CYS A 258 13.87 4.23 -15.27
CA CYS A 258 13.90 3.05 -14.41
C CYS A 258 12.62 2.21 -14.60
N ILE A 259 11.46 2.85 -14.66
CA ILE A 259 10.18 2.17 -14.94
C ILE A 259 10.20 1.51 -16.32
N ALA A 260 10.71 2.20 -17.34
CA ALA A 260 10.80 1.70 -18.71
C ALA A 260 11.73 0.48 -18.88
N GLN A 261 12.75 0.36 -18.03
CA GLN A 261 13.70 -0.77 -18.02
C GLN A 261 13.11 -2.05 -17.43
N MET A 262 12.02 -1.96 -16.71
CA MET A 262 11.42 -3.12 -16.08
C MET A 262 10.61 -3.95 -17.08
N ARG A 263 10.59 -5.25 -16.86
CA ARG A 263 9.80 -6.19 -17.66
C ARG A 263 8.30 -5.87 -17.57
N PRO A 264 7.57 -5.76 -18.70
CA PRO A 264 6.11 -5.61 -18.62
C PRO A 264 5.47 -6.88 -18.07
N ILE A 265 4.30 -6.74 -17.45
CA ILE A 265 3.51 -7.88 -16.97
C ILE A 265 2.33 -8.10 -17.91
N TYR A 266 1.51 -7.08 -18.11
CA TYR A 266 0.35 -7.16 -19.00
C TYR A 266 -0.10 -5.78 -19.51
N ALA A 267 -0.83 -5.81 -20.59
CA ALA A 267 -1.64 -4.69 -21.11
C ALA A 267 -3.13 -5.04 -20.99
N LYS A 268 -4.01 -4.11 -21.37
CA LYS A 268 -5.45 -4.36 -21.48
C LYS A 268 -5.94 -3.98 -22.87
N ARG A 269 -6.85 -4.79 -23.42
CA ARG A 269 -7.61 -4.49 -24.64
C ARG A 269 -9.06 -4.89 -24.41
N ASP A 270 -9.98 -3.97 -24.66
CA ASP A 270 -11.42 -4.18 -24.42
C ASP A 270 -11.74 -4.70 -23.01
N GLY A 271 -11.00 -4.18 -22.00
CA GLY A 271 -11.13 -4.60 -20.61
C GLY A 271 -10.42 -5.90 -20.25
N MET A 272 -10.01 -6.71 -21.22
CA MET A 272 -9.35 -8.00 -21.01
C MET A 272 -7.82 -7.87 -20.97
N PRO A 273 -7.15 -8.64 -20.09
CA PRO A 273 -5.70 -8.60 -19.97
C PRO A 273 -5.02 -9.35 -21.13
N VAL A 274 -3.89 -8.82 -21.56
CA VAL A 274 -2.94 -9.45 -22.47
C VAL A 274 -1.59 -9.53 -21.78
N VAL A 275 -1.14 -10.74 -21.48
CA VAL A 275 0.11 -11.00 -20.76
C VAL A 275 1.30 -10.74 -21.68
N LEU A 276 2.31 -10.02 -21.17
CA LEU A 276 3.46 -9.50 -21.92
C LEU A 276 4.82 -9.98 -21.38
N THR A 277 4.85 -11.06 -20.67
CA THR A 277 6.06 -11.54 -19.96
C THR A 277 7.20 -12.03 -20.88
N GLU A 278 6.98 -12.08 -22.19
CA GLU A 278 8.00 -12.43 -23.18
C GLU A 278 9.03 -11.32 -23.44
N TYR A 279 8.70 -10.05 -23.13
CA TYR A 279 9.59 -8.91 -23.35
C TYR A 279 10.54 -8.70 -22.19
N GLY A 280 11.80 -8.36 -22.49
CA GLY A 280 12.83 -8.07 -21.49
C GLY A 280 12.60 -6.77 -20.74
N THR A 281 12.12 -5.72 -21.43
CA THR A 281 11.81 -4.41 -20.87
C THR A 281 10.48 -3.87 -21.40
N PHE A 282 9.84 -2.97 -20.62
CA PHE A 282 8.66 -2.25 -21.12
C PHE A 282 9.01 -1.36 -22.32
N ALA A 283 10.19 -0.77 -22.32
CA ALA A 283 10.68 0.03 -23.42
C ALA A 283 10.77 -0.77 -24.73
N GLU A 284 11.26 -2.01 -24.69
CA GLU A 284 11.26 -2.91 -25.85
C GLU A 284 9.83 -3.10 -26.39
N TYR A 285 8.89 -3.54 -25.54
CA TYR A 285 7.48 -3.69 -25.90
C TYR A 285 6.89 -2.41 -26.52
N TYR A 286 7.07 -1.29 -25.82
CA TYR A 286 6.42 -0.01 -26.17
C TYR A 286 6.97 0.62 -27.45
N SER A 287 8.11 0.16 -27.95
CA SER A 287 8.73 0.64 -29.20
C SER A 287 8.17 -0.03 -30.46
N LEU A 288 7.47 -1.13 -30.34
CA LEU A 288 6.99 -1.91 -31.47
C LEU A 288 5.78 -1.24 -32.13
N ALA A 289 5.68 -1.38 -33.46
CA ALA A 289 4.47 -0.98 -34.18
C ALA A 289 3.29 -1.93 -33.89
N ALA A 290 3.58 -3.20 -33.59
CA ALA A 290 2.67 -4.18 -33.06
C ALA A 290 3.46 -5.20 -32.25
N ALA A 291 2.89 -5.67 -31.15
CA ALA A 291 3.47 -6.60 -30.22
C ALA A 291 2.64 -7.89 -30.14
N GLU A 292 3.27 -8.97 -29.76
CA GLU A 292 2.60 -10.23 -29.45
C GLU A 292 2.49 -10.38 -27.92
N GLY A 293 1.34 -10.84 -27.47
CA GLY A 293 1.09 -11.20 -26.07
C GLY A 293 0.24 -12.46 -26.01
N ARG A 294 -0.22 -12.81 -24.82
CA ARG A 294 -1.07 -13.99 -24.62
C ARG A 294 -2.31 -13.61 -23.82
N ASP A 295 -3.46 -14.17 -24.21
CA ASP A 295 -4.65 -14.12 -23.36
C ASP A 295 -4.47 -14.98 -22.07
N LEU A 296 -5.49 -15.02 -21.23
CA LEU A 296 -5.45 -15.79 -19.97
C LEU A 296 -5.47 -17.31 -20.23
N GLU A 297 -5.92 -17.78 -21.36
CA GLU A 297 -5.93 -19.19 -21.80
C GLU A 297 -4.61 -19.59 -22.48
N GLY A 298 -3.74 -18.61 -22.81
CA GLY A 298 -2.44 -18.81 -23.45
C GLY A 298 -2.47 -18.66 -24.97
N GLY A 299 -3.60 -18.26 -25.54
CA GLY A 299 -3.74 -17.96 -26.96
C GLY A 299 -2.90 -16.72 -27.34
N ALA A 300 -2.29 -16.76 -28.55
CA ALA A 300 -1.52 -15.63 -29.05
C ALA A 300 -2.44 -14.47 -29.42
N MET A 301 -2.08 -13.26 -28.97
CA MET A 301 -2.77 -12.01 -29.25
C MET A 301 -1.82 -10.99 -29.85
N ARG A 302 -2.19 -10.37 -30.96
CA ARG A 302 -1.47 -9.24 -31.54
C ARG A 302 -2.10 -7.94 -31.09
N ILE A 303 -1.30 -7.05 -30.47
CA ILE A 303 -1.75 -5.77 -29.96
C ILE A 303 -0.84 -4.63 -30.41
N VAL A 304 -1.37 -3.42 -30.46
CA VAL A 304 -0.59 -2.20 -30.69
C VAL A 304 -0.33 -1.55 -29.34
N PRO A 305 0.95 -1.28 -28.97
CA PRO A 305 1.27 -0.55 -27.74
C PRO A 305 0.57 0.81 -27.68
N ALA A 306 -0.03 1.13 -26.55
CA ALA A 306 -0.83 2.33 -26.33
C ALA A 306 -0.39 3.10 -25.06
N PRO A 307 -0.66 4.40 -24.94
CA PRO A 307 -0.31 5.20 -23.77
C PRO A 307 -0.82 4.62 -22.44
N GLU A 308 -2.01 4.05 -22.44
CA GLU A 308 -2.65 3.42 -21.28
C GLU A 308 -1.86 2.21 -20.75
N ASP A 309 -1.04 1.58 -21.58
CA ASP A 309 -0.17 0.48 -21.18
C ASP A 309 0.94 0.97 -20.25
N LEU A 310 1.42 2.21 -20.43
CA LEU A 310 2.40 2.82 -19.55
C LEU A 310 1.81 3.13 -18.17
N ASP A 311 0.59 3.66 -18.11
CA ASP A 311 -0.10 3.93 -16.85
C ASP A 311 -0.37 2.62 -16.08
N LEU A 312 -0.76 1.57 -16.83
CA LEU A 312 -0.94 0.25 -16.25
C LEU A 312 0.37 -0.35 -15.76
N HIS A 313 1.44 -0.25 -16.54
CA HIS A 313 2.78 -0.69 -16.19
C HIS A 313 3.29 0.03 -14.95
N ASN A 314 3.11 1.36 -14.86
CA ASN A 314 3.43 2.14 -13.66
C ASN A 314 2.64 1.67 -12.43
N SER A 315 1.45 1.10 -12.58
CA SER A 315 0.69 0.51 -11.47
C SER A 315 1.27 -0.81 -10.93
N CYS A 316 2.22 -1.42 -11.64
CA CYS A 316 2.87 -2.69 -11.30
C CYS A 316 4.22 -2.51 -10.60
N TYR A 317 4.38 -1.45 -9.83
CA TYR A 317 5.50 -1.17 -8.94
C TYR A 317 5.02 -1.08 -7.50
N TRP A 318 5.79 -1.65 -6.60
CA TRP A 318 5.45 -1.76 -5.18
C TRP A 318 6.58 -1.25 -4.30
N TYR A 319 7.25 -0.15 -4.74
CA TYR A 319 8.18 0.57 -3.89
C TYR A 319 7.49 1.07 -2.62
N THR A 320 8.23 1.21 -1.53
CA THR A 320 7.73 1.76 -0.26
C THR A 320 7.10 3.14 -0.43
N ALA A 321 7.60 3.91 -1.40
CA ALA A 321 6.90 5.07 -1.95
C ALA A 321 7.07 5.13 -3.46
N ARG A 322 6.06 5.60 -4.19
CA ARG A 322 6.06 5.66 -5.66
C ARG A 322 5.20 6.82 -6.19
N ILE A 323 5.39 7.14 -7.46
CA ILE A 323 4.42 7.94 -8.20
C ILE A 323 3.27 7.00 -8.60
N SER A 324 2.06 7.30 -8.14
CA SER A 324 0.88 6.50 -8.43
C SER A 324 0.35 6.75 -9.85
N ARG A 325 -0.60 5.92 -10.30
CA ARG A 325 -1.32 6.15 -11.56
C ARG A 325 -2.13 7.46 -11.61
N TYR A 326 -2.34 8.10 -10.46
CA TYR A 326 -3.03 9.38 -10.33
C TYR A 326 -2.06 10.55 -10.28
N PHE A 327 -0.77 10.29 -10.46
CA PHE A 327 0.30 11.29 -10.33
C PHE A 327 0.32 12.00 -8.97
N THR A 328 -0.01 11.25 -7.92
CA THR A 328 0.27 11.57 -6.53
C THR A 328 1.47 10.76 -6.08
N VAL A 329 2.17 11.19 -5.04
CA VAL A 329 3.11 10.32 -4.33
C VAL A 329 2.33 9.47 -3.34
N GLU A 330 2.48 8.16 -3.46
CA GLU A 330 1.86 7.15 -2.63
C GLU A 330 2.91 6.57 -1.69
N ASN A 331 2.73 6.76 -0.37
CA ASN A 331 3.51 6.11 0.68
C ASN A 331 2.80 4.81 1.09
N ARG A 332 3.49 3.67 1.00
CA ARG A 332 2.92 2.33 1.10
C ARG A 332 3.52 1.49 2.24
N VAL A 333 4.45 2.06 2.98
CA VAL A 333 5.34 1.35 3.89
C VAL A 333 4.69 0.87 5.20
N PHE A 334 3.48 1.35 5.51
CA PHE A 334 2.86 1.10 6.81
C PHE A 334 2.02 -0.17 6.81
N ASP A 335 2.26 -1.03 7.80
CA ASP A 335 1.24 -1.99 8.24
C ASP A 335 -0.06 -1.24 8.58
N GLN A 336 -1.21 -1.88 8.46
CA GLN A 336 -2.44 -1.28 8.96
C GLN A 336 -2.33 -1.03 10.45
N GLN A 337 -2.68 0.19 10.85
CA GLN A 337 -2.49 0.67 12.20
C GLN A 337 -3.67 0.33 13.11
N PRO A 338 -3.42 0.23 14.43
CA PRO A 338 -4.49 0.02 15.41
C PRO A 338 -5.49 1.20 15.40
N PRO A 339 -6.70 0.98 15.95
CA PRO A 339 -7.83 1.93 15.85
C PRO A 339 -7.53 3.37 16.26
N GLU A 340 -6.67 3.55 17.23
CA GLU A 340 -6.26 4.87 17.77
C GLU A 340 -5.20 5.59 16.92
N ALA A 341 -4.58 4.90 15.95
CA ALA A 341 -3.46 5.42 15.18
C ALA A 341 -3.71 5.45 13.65
N LEU A 342 -4.95 5.30 13.19
CA LEU A 342 -5.28 5.22 11.75
C LEU A 342 -4.85 6.45 10.95
N LEU A 343 -4.73 7.62 11.59
CA LEU A 343 -4.32 8.88 10.97
C LEU A 343 -2.81 9.12 11.01
N ALA A 344 -2.07 8.43 11.88
CA ALA A 344 -0.66 8.70 12.09
C ALA A 344 0.19 8.50 10.80
N PRO A 345 -0.04 7.49 9.94
CA PRO A 345 0.63 7.37 8.65
C PRO A 345 0.43 8.57 7.73
N ALA A 346 -0.81 9.10 7.66
CA ALA A 346 -1.12 10.25 6.84
C ALA A 346 -0.47 11.53 7.37
N ALA A 347 -0.47 11.72 8.71
CA ALA A 347 0.17 12.85 9.35
C ALA A 347 1.69 12.85 9.13
N LEU A 348 2.34 11.70 9.32
CA LEU A 348 3.78 11.56 9.11
C LEU A 348 4.15 11.84 7.66
N SER A 349 3.47 11.21 6.71
CA SER A 349 3.74 11.38 5.27
C SER A 349 3.54 12.84 4.83
N LEU A 350 2.43 13.46 5.25
CA LEU A 350 2.11 14.86 4.94
C LEU A 350 3.16 15.82 5.52
N GLY A 351 3.54 15.60 6.78
CA GLY A 351 4.53 16.41 7.46
C GLY A 351 5.89 16.36 6.78
N LEU A 352 6.37 15.18 6.39
CA LEU A 352 7.63 15.01 5.67
C LEU A 352 7.61 15.70 4.31
N VAL A 353 6.51 15.60 3.56
CA VAL A 353 6.39 16.25 2.25
C VAL A 353 6.25 17.77 2.37
N HIS A 354 5.76 18.30 3.49
CA HIS A 354 5.79 19.75 3.79
C HIS A 354 7.14 20.25 4.31
N ALA A 355 8.09 19.35 4.58
CA ALA A 355 9.42 19.66 5.09
C ALA A 355 10.51 18.96 4.24
N LEU A 356 10.33 18.92 2.91
CA LEU A 356 11.23 18.17 2.00
C LEU A 356 12.69 18.58 2.13
N ASP A 357 13.00 19.87 2.27
CA ASP A 357 14.39 20.35 2.34
C ASP A 357 15.08 19.81 3.61
N GLU A 358 14.40 19.87 4.77
CA GLU A 358 14.93 19.33 6.01
C GLU A 358 15.03 17.80 5.98
N ALA A 359 14.04 17.15 5.36
CA ALA A 359 14.00 15.71 5.22
C ALA A 359 15.15 15.20 4.32
N GLU A 360 15.40 15.86 3.20
CA GLU A 360 16.54 15.55 2.32
C GLU A 360 17.89 15.80 3.01
N GLU A 361 18.02 16.91 3.75
CA GLU A 361 19.24 17.22 4.50
C GLU A 361 19.54 16.12 5.53
N GLN A 362 18.52 15.69 6.27
CA GLN A 362 18.68 14.60 7.23
C GLN A 362 19.11 13.30 6.56
N LEU A 363 18.56 12.97 5.38
CA LEU A 363 18.91 11.75 4.66
C LEU A 363 20.29 11.79 3.98
N ARG A 364 20.88 12.96 3.76
CA ARG A 364 22.25 13.09 3.20
C ARG A 364 23.32 12.51 4.10
N GLN A 365 23.04 12.32 5.39
CA GLN A 365 23.95 11.71 6.35
C GLN A 365 24.20 10.21 6.07
N TYR A 366 23.34 9.57 5.29
CA TYR A 366 23.35 8.13 5.07
C TYR A 366 23.61 7.78 3.60
N GLN A 367 24.36 6.71 3.38
CA GLN A 367 24.41 6.09 2.07
C GLN A 367 23.10 5.40 1.74
N TRP A 368 22.70 5.40 0.46
CA TRP A 368 21.41 4.83 0.04
C TRP A 368 21.29 3.34 0.39
N ASP A 369 22.38 2.57 0.27
CA ASP A 369 22.40 1.15 0.65
C ASP A 369 22.23 0.94 2.16
N ALA A 370 22.74 1.85 3.01
CA ALA A 370 22.50 1.80 4.44
C ALA A 370 21.00 2.02 4.78
N LEU A 371 20.33 2.92 4.06
CA LEU A 371 18.87 3.13 4.19
C LEU A 371 18.08 1.90 3.74
N ARG A 372 18.54 1.22 2.68
CA ARG A 372 17.92 -0.04 2.21
C ARG A 372 18.08 -1.15 3.24
N ALA A 373 19.27 -1.30 3.83
CA ALA A 373 19.53 -2.27 4.91
C ALA A 373 18.72 -1.96 6.18
N ALA A 374 18.51 -0.68 6.50
CA ALA A 374 17.71 -0.24 7.63
C ALA A 374 16.24 -0.69 7.54
N ARG A 375 15.67 -0.81 6.33
CA ARG A 375 14.32 -1.35 6.12
C ARG A 375 14.22 -2.80 6.65
N GLU A 376 15.19 -3.67 6.32
CA GLU A 376 15.21 -5.06 6.81
C GLU A 376 15.40 -5.12 8.32
N SER A 377 16.33 -4.33 8.87
CA SER A 377 16.53 -4.22 10.33
C SER A 377 15.24 -3.79 11.04
N ALA A 378 14.50 -2.81 10.48
CA ALA A 378 13.23 -2.35 11.02
C ALA A 378 12.15 -3.44 11.00
N CYS A 379 12.05 -4.20 9.92
CA CYS A 379 11.08 -5.30 9.81
C CYS A 379 11.31 -6.36 10.89
N ARG A 380 12.56 -6.63 11.23
CA ARG A 380 12.94 -7.62 12.22
C ARG A 380 12.85 -7.08 13.64
N ASP A 381 13.49 -5.95 13.91
CA ASP A 381 13.81 -5.48 15.24
C ASP A 381 12.94 -4.28 15.69
N GLY A 382 12.16 -3.67 14.77
CA GLY A 382 11.39 -2.46 15.06
C GLY A 382 12.30 -1.30 15.48
N LEU A 383 11.94 -0.60 16.56
CA LEU A 383 12.71 0.53 17.11
C LEU A 383 14.09 0.14 17.65
N ALA A 384 14.33 -1.14 17.96
CA ALA A 384 15.64 -1.65 18.37
C ALA A 384 16.60 -1.90 17.21
N GLY A 385 16.11 -1.83 15.96
CA GLY A 385 16.92 -1.94 14.76
C GLY A 385 17.92 -0.78 14.60
N ASN A 386 18.68 -0.81 13.52
CA ASN A 386 19.70 0.23 13.25
C ASN A 386 19.76 0.66 11.79
N VAL A 387 20.32 1.84 11.57
CA VAL A 387 20.76 2.39 10.28
C VAL A 387 22.21 2.85 10.41
N ASP A 388 23.10 2.17 9.71
CA ASP A 388 24.55 2.51 9.72
C ASP A 388 25.13 2.62 11.14
N GLY A 389 24.77 1.67 12.02
CA GLY A 389 25.18 1.63 13.42
C GLY A 389 24.44 2.59 14.36
N ARG A 390 23.57 3.47 13.87
CA ARG A 390 22.73 4.36 14.65
C ARG A 390 21.39 3.68 14.96
N PRO A 391 20.85 3.76 16.21
CA PRO A 391 19.54 3.21 16.55
C PRO A 391 18.43 3.79 15.66
N LEU A 392 17.50 2.93 15.18
CA LEU A 392 16.33 3.39 14.42
C LEU A 392 15.41 4.28 15.26
N SER A 393 15.37 4.11 16.58
CA SER A 393 14.65 5.01 17.48
C SER A 393 15.14 6.46 17.41
N ASP A 394 16.44 6.69 17.21
CA ASP A 394 16.99 8.04 17.05
C ASP A 394 16.67 8.61 15.66
N ALA A 395 16.81 7.80 14.61
CA ALA A 395 16.43 8.21 13.26
C ALA A 395 14.91 8.50 13.16
N ALA A 396 14.07 7.73 13.86
CA ALA A 396 12.63 7.97 13.94
C ALA A 396 12.29 9.26 14.71
N ARG A 397 13.06 9.60 15.76
CA ARG A 397 12.90 10.87 16.49
C ARG A 397 13.16 12.07 15.58
N ASP A 398 14.26 12.04 14.82
CA ASP A 398 14.58 13.10 13.88
C ASP A 398 13.51 13.23 12.79
N MET A 399 13.09 12.10 12.22
CA MET A 399 12.02 12.04 11.23
C MET A 399 10.71 12.65 11.75
N LEU A 400 10.28 12.29 12.97
CA LEU A 400 9.07 12.85 13.58
C LEU A 400 9.18 14.34 13.87
N ALA A 401 10.37 14.82 14.28
CA ALA A 401 10.60 16.25 14.50
C ALA A 401 10.44 17.03 13.19
N ILE A 402 10.99 16.52 12.08
CA ILE A 402 10.85 17.11 10.74
C ILE A 402 9.38 17.12 10.32
N ALA A 403 8.69 15.98 10.44
CA ALA A 403 7.28 15.88 10.07
C ALA A 403 6.39 16.83 10.90
N ARG A 404 6.63 16.93 12.21
CA ARG A 404 5.95 17.89 13.10
C ARG A 404 6.14 19.33 12.64
N ASN A 405 7.36 19.71 12.26
CA ASN A 405 7.65 21.05 11.74
C ASN A 405 6.90 21.29 10.42
N GLY A 406 6.86 20.32 9.51
CA GLY A 406 6.08 20.38 8.27
C GLY A 406 4.59 20.61 8.53
N LEU A 407 3.98 19.88 9.47
CA LEU A 407 2.57 20.05 9.85
C LEU A 407 2.31 21.42 10.51
N ARG A 408 3.18 21.88 11.41
CA ARG A 408 3.05 23.19 12.04
C ARG A 408 3.01 24.35 11.04
N ARG A 409 3.75 24.24 9.92
CA ARG A 409 3.71 25.24 8.83
C ARG A 409 2.33 25.36 8.21
N ARG A 410 1.53 24.33 8.23
CA ARG A 410 0.15 24.33 7.74
C ARG A 410 -0.80 25.11 8.67
N ARG A 411 -0.48 25.27 9.94
CA ARG A 411 -1.26 26.01 10.97
C ARG A 411 -2.68 25.47 11.17
N LEU A 412 -2.88 24.15 11.03
CA LEU A 412 -4.19 23.48 11.13
C LEU A 412 -4.31 22.61 12.40
N GLY A 413 -3.29 22.60 13.28
CA GLY A 413 -3.25 21.77 14.49
C GLY A 413 -3.13 20.25 14.19
N GLU A 414 -2.65 19.92 13.01
CA GLU A 414 -2.58 18.53 12.51
C GLU A 414 -1.45 17.72 13.16
N GLU A 415 -0.47 18.38 13.79
CA GLU A 415 0.64 17.73 14.50
C GLU A 415 0.19 16.83 15.65
N ARG A 416 -1.03 16.99 16.14
CA ARG A 416 -1.63 16.09 17.14
C ARG A 416 -1.76 14.65 16.66
N PHE A 417 -1.92 14.45 15.36
CA PHE A 417 -2.03 13.10 14.77
C PHE A 417 -0.72 12.32 14.74
N LEU A 418 0.43 12.94 15.09
CA LEU A 418 1.70 12.25 15.30
C LEU A 418 1.83 11.66 16.71
N GLU A 419 0.94 12.01 17.63
CA GLU A 419 1.03 11.58 19.03
C GLU A 419 1.18 10.05 19.20
N PRO A 420 0.48 9.17 18.47
CA PRO A 420 0.69 7.73 18.62
C PRO A 420 2.12 7.30 18.29
N PHE A 421 2.77 7.89 17.29
CA PHE A 421 4.16 7.60 16.96
C PHE A 421 5.14 8.16 18.00
N GLU A 422 4.85 9.32 18.57
CA GLU A 422 5.66 9.90 19.65
C GLU A 422 5.60 9.07 20.93
N GLN A 423 4.43 8.54 21.28
CA GLN A 423 4.27 7.62 22.43
C GLN A 423 5.09 6.35 22.22
N ARG A 424 5.15 5.81 20.98
CA ARG A 424 5.99 4.65 20.67
C ARG A 424 7.48 4.92 20.86
N LEU A 425 7.94 6.12 20.49
CA LEU A 425 9.32 6.54 20.77
C LEU A 425 9.61 6.68 22.28
N GLN A 426 8.66 7.22 23.04
CA GLN A 426 8.80 7.37 24.49
C GLN A 426 8.89 6.02 25.19
N THR A 427 8.12 5.05 24.74
CA THR A 427 8.09 3.69 25.31
C THR A 427 9.16 2.76 24.73
N GLY A 428 9.77 3.12 23.60
CA GLY A 428 10.68 2.25 22.84
C GLY A 428 9.99 1.05 22.20
N ARG A 429 8.65 1.10 21.99
CA ARG A 429 7.83 -0.04 21.58
C ARG A 429 6.99 0.31 20.35
N CYS A 430 6.90 -0.62 19.40
CA CYS A 430 5.96 -0.56 18.28
C CYS A 430 4.71 -1.42 18.57
N PRO A 431 3.64 -1.32 17.78
CA PRO A 431 2.42 -2.10 18.01
C PRO A 431 2.62 -3.61 18.02
N ALA A 432 3.61 -4.13 17.27
CA ALA A 432 3.93 -5.57 17.29
C ALA A 432 4.38 -6.07 18.66
N ASP A 433 5.03 -5.22 19.47
CA ASP A 433 5.44 -5.59 20.84
C ASP A 433 4.23 -5.79 21.76
N ASP A 434 3.21 -4.90 21.67
CA ASP A 434 1.96 -5.05 22.40
C ASP A 434 1.16 -6.28 21.92
N VAL A 435 1.15 -6.54 20.59
CA VAL A 435 0.50 -7.74 20.03
C VAL A 435 1.15 -9.00 20.56
N ALA A 436 2.48 -9.09 20.62
CA ALA A 436 3.18 -10.26 21.12
C ALA A 436 2.82 -10.57 22.59
N GLU A 437 2.74 -9.55 23.44
CA GLU A 437 2.33 -9.69 24.85
C GLU A 437 0.87 -10.13 24.99
N ARG A 438 -0.05 -9.50 24.26
CA ARG A 438 -1.48 -9.87 24.29
C ARG A 438 -1.70 -11.28 23.78
N PHE A 439 -1.02 -11.64 22.68
CA PHE A 439 -1.11 -12.97 22.11
C PHE A 439 -0.56 -14.02 23.09
N ALA A 440 0.53 -13.74 23.79
CA ALA A 440 1.08 -14.62 24.82
C ALA A 440 0.13 -14.78 26.03
N ALA A 441 -0.60 -13.73 26.40
CA ALA A 441 -1.50 -13.73 27.55
C ALA A 441 -2.89 -14.34 27.26
N GLY A 442 -3.46 -14.11 26.09
CA GLY A 442 -4.84 -14.51 25.78
C GLY A 442 -5.07 -15.00 24.34
N GLY A 443 -3.98 -15.32 23.60
CA GLY A 443 -4.07 -15.88 22.26
C GLY A 443 -4.70 -14.95 21.22
N ILE A 444 -5.32 -15.55 20.21
CA ILE A 444 -5.98 -14.83 19.11
C ILE A 444 -7.14 -13.97 19.61
N GLU A 445 -7.88 -14.40 20.58
CA GLU A 445 -9.03 -13.68 21.13
C GLU A 445 -8.62 -12.30 21.67
N ALA A 446 -7.56 -12.25 22.48
CA ALA A 446 -7.02 -11.00 23.01
C ALA A 446 -6.48 -10.06 21.90
N LEU A 447 -5.90 -10.62 20.83
CA LEU A 447 -5.48 -9.83 19.67
C LEU A 447 -6.70 -9.22 18.97
N ILE A 448 -7.73 -10.00 18.67
CA ILE A 448 -8.94 -9.53 17.98
C ILE A 448 -9.61 -8.42 18.78
N GLU A 449 -9.80 -8.63 20.09
CA GLU A 449 -10.41 -7.63 20.97
C GLU A 449 -9.64 -6.30 20.91
N ALA A 450 -8.33 -6.36 20.99
CA ALA A 450 -7.48 -5.16 21.02
C ALA A 450 -7.33 -4.47 19.66
N ARG A 451 -7.62 -5.13 18.54
CA ARG A 451 -7.40 -4.61 17.18
C ARG A 451 -8.68 -4.41 16.37
N THR A 452 -9.83 -4.69 16.95
CA THR A 452 -11.13 -4.36 16.34
C THR A 452 -11.30 -2.85 16.19
N ILE A 453 -11.68 -2.37 14.97
CA ILE A 453 -11.86 -0.93 14.66
C ILE A 453 -13.22 -0.39 15.05
#